data_dbd08b41d25f61cd5fdaa3668db9671e
#
_entry.id   dbd08b41d25f61cd5fdaa3668db9671e
#
_cell.length_a   1.000
_cell.length_b   1.000
_cell.length_c   1.000
_cell.angle_alpha   90.00
_cell.angle_beta   90.00
_cell.angle_gamma   90.00
#
_symmetry.space_group_name_H-M   'P 1'
#
loop_
_entity.id
_entity.type
_entity.pdbx_description
1 polymer ?
#
loop_
_entity_poly.entity_id
_entity_poly.type
_entity_poly.pdbx_seq_one_letter_code
_entity_poly.pdbx_strand_id
1 'polypeptide(L)'
;MLFRSEALPSIEAWREESGAPNLNPPMVIDLLGNNDTPSRVDAIVCINTAHIVAWTGVERLFSIAANILEPKGVLYFYGPYRYPDHALEPSNVAFDRWLKEQNSVSGIRDYAAVESLAESNGFILGGDRSMPSNNRSIWWVRQTAAQ
;
A
#
# COMPACT_ATOMS: atom_id res chain seq x y z
N MET A 1 3.48 6.36 11.37
CA MET A 1 3.87 5.14 12.10
C MET A 1 4.98 4.52 11.30
N LEU A 2 6.17 4.68 11.74
CA LEU A 2 7.28 3.91 11.24
C LEU A 2 6.90 2.44 11.33
N PHE A 3 7.19 1.68 10.29
CA PHE A 3 7.13 0.23 10.31
C PHE A 3 7.94 -0.18 11.54
N ARG A 4 7.25 -0.61 12.60
CA ARG A 4 7.93 -0.90 13.85
C ARG A 4 8.64 -2.22 13.66
N SER A 5 9.96 -2.18 13.56
CA SER A 5 10.80 -3.39 13.71
C SER A 5 10.41 -4.19 14.98
N GLU A 6 9.87 -3.51 15.98
CA GLU A 6 9.25 -4.09 17.18
C GLU A 6 8.10 -5.06 16.92
N ALA A 7 7.42 -4.96 15.77
CA ALA A 7 6.35 -5.89 15.39
C ALA A 7 6.86 -7.22 14.79
N LEU A 8 8.11 -7.28 14.34
CA LEU A 8 8.67 -8.46 13.70
C LEU A 8 8.62 -9.72 14.58
N PRO A 9 8.98 -9.68 15.88
CA PRO A 9 8.88 -10.87 16.74
C PRO A 9 7.44 -11.38 16.85
N SER A 10 6.45 -10.48 16.90
CA SER A 10 5.03 -10.87 16.96
C SER A 10 4.57 -11.49 15.64
N ILE A 11 4.97 -10.94 14.49
CA ILE A 11 4.64 -11.49 13.17
C ILE A 11 5.28 -12.86 13.00
N GLU A 12 6.52 -13.04 13.45
CA GLU A 12 7.22 -14.32 13.38
C GLU A 12 6.54 -15.37 14.25
N ALA A 13 6.15 -15.02 15.49
CA ALA A 13 5.42 -15.92 16.37
C ALA A 13 4.08 -16.39 15.73
N TRP A 14 3.32 -15.49 15.11
CA TRP A 14 2.11 -15.85 14.39
C TRP A 14 2.39 -16.75 13.18
N ARG A 15 3.47 -16.49 12.45
CA ARG A 15 3.90 -17.33 11.33
C ARG A 15 4.20 -18.77 11.81
N GLU A 16 4.97 -18.90 12.87
CA GLU A 16 5.31 -20.20 13.46
C GLU A 16 4.08 -20.94 13.97
N GLU A 17 3.20 -20.24 14.71
CA GLU A 17 1.95 -20.83 15.22
C GLU A 17 1.02 -21.29 14.10
N SER A 18 0.98 -20.57 12.98
CA SER A 18 0.16 -20.94 11.83
C SER A 18 0.57 -22.28 11.21
N GLY A 19 1.83 -22.65 11.32
CA GLY A 19 2.40 -23.86 10.69
C GLY A 19 2.31 -23.87 9.16
N ALA A 20 1.98 -22.75 8.53
CA ALA A 20 1.79 -22.67 7.09
C ALA A 20 3.16 -22.77 6.36
N PRO A 21 3.39 -23.80 5.54
CA PRO A 21 4.70 -24.04 4.93
C PRO A 21 5.08 -23.02 3.84
N ASN A 22 4.12 -22.22 3.39
CA ASN A 22 4.28 -21.20 2.34
C ASN A 22 4.47 -19.78 2.90
N LEU A 23 4.55 -19.60 4.21
CA LEU A 23 4.84 -18.32 4.83
C LEU A 23 6.35 -18.17 5.10
N ASN A 24 6.98 -17.27 4.35
CA ASN A 24 8.37 -16.91 4.58
C ASN A 24 8.51 -16.05 5.85
N PRO A 25 9.69 -16.02 6.49
CA PRO A 25 9.97 -15.07 7.56
C PRO A 25 9.68 -13.64 7.17
N PRO A 26 9.19 -12.78 8.08
CA PRO A 26 8.96 -11.38 7.79
C PRO A 26 10.28 -10.65 7.51
N MET A 27 10.24 -9.71 6.59
CA MET A 27 11.38 -8.86 6.25
C MET A 27 11.02 -7.38 6.40
N VAL A 28 12.00 -6.56 6.74
CA VAL A 28 11.85 -5.11 6.80
C VAL A 28 12.03 -4.55 5.40
N ILE A 29 11.06 -3.76 4.94
CA ILE A 29 11.19 -2.95 3.73
C ILE A 29 11.07 -1.48 4.13
N ASP A 30 12.17 -0.75 4.04
CA ASP A 30 12.18 0.71 4.20
C ASP A 30 11.94 1.36 2.84
N LEU A 31 10.76 1.94 2.64
CA LEU A 31 10.39 2.56 1.36
C LEU A 31 11.28 3.75 0.97
N LEU A 32 12.02 4.34 1.91
CA LEU A 32 12.95 5.46 1.65
C LEU A 32 14.41 5.01 1.61
N GLY A 33 14.68 3.77 1.95
CA GLY A 33 16.03 3.18 1.99
C GLY A 33 16.32 2.25 0.83
N ASN A 34 17.50 1.63 0.89
CA ASN A 34 17.86 0.51 0.03
C ASN A 34 17.30 -0.78 0.65
N ASN A 35 16.62 -1.56 -0.15
CA ASN A 35 15.97 -2.79 0.30
C ASN A 35 16.40 -3.98 -0.55
N ASP A 36 16.51 -5.11 0.12
CA ASP A 36 16.43 -6.40 -0.55
C ASP A 36 14.96 -6.71 -0.79
N THR A 37 14.51 -6.56 -2.02
CA THR A 37 13.14 -6.94 -2.43
C THR A 37 13.16 -8.29 -3.14
N PRO A 38 12.06 -9.05 -3.11
CA PRO A 38 11.92 -10.24 -3.95
C PRO A 38 12.21 -9.90 -5.42
N SER A 39 12.77 -10.84 -6.17
CA SER A 39 13.07 -10.60 -7.57
C SER A 39 11.82 -10.47 -8.44
N ARG A 40 10.80 -11.29 -8.15
CA ARG A 40 9.53 -11.33 -8.86
C ARG A 40 8.41 -11.81 -7.94
N VAL A 41 7.21 -11.22 -8.10
CA VAL A 41 5.98 -11.62 -7.39
C VAL A 41 4.77 -11.45 -8.30
N ASP A 42 3.72 -12.24 -8.06
CA ASP A 42 2.46 -12.17 -8.81
C ASP A 42 1.52 -11.10 -8.25
N ALA A 43 1.64 -10.81 -6.95
CA ALA A 43 0.80 -9.82 -6.28
C ALA A 43 1.54 -9.11 -5.14
N ILE A 44 1.17 -7.86 -4.92
CA ILE A 44 1.55 -7.07 -3.75
C ILE A 44 0.28 -6.58 -3.08
N VAL A 45 0.16 -6.83 -1.77
CA VAL A 45 -0.96 -6.39 -0.94
C VAL A 45 -0.47 -5.35 0.05
N CYS A 46 -1.06 -4.16 0.00
CA CYS A 46 -0.70 -3.01 0.83
C CYS A 46 -1.93 -2.57 1.65
N ILE A 47 -1.93 -2.93 2.92
CA ILE A 47 -3.05 -2.67 3.84
C ILE A 47 -2.66 -1.54 4.78
N ASN A 48 -3.48 -0.48 4.82
CA ASN A 48 -3.34 0.64 5.75
C ASN A 48 -1.93 1.29 5.77
N THR A 49 -1.21 1.26 4.66
CA THR A 49 0.16 1.77 4.56
C THR A 49 0.22 3.15 3.90
N ALA A 50 -0.51 3.34 2.81
CA ALA A 50 -0.40 4.54 1.97
C ALA A 50 -0.66 5.85 2.74
N HIS A 51 -1.57 5.84 3.72
CA HIS A 51 -1.89 7.01 4.54
C HIS A 51 -0.95 7.21 5.74
N ILE A 52 -0.08 6.25 6.03
CA ILE A 52 0.89 6.31 7.15
C ILE A 52 2.25 6.83 6.69
N VAL A 53 2.76 6.32 5.56
CA VAL A 53 4.08 6.72 5.03
C VAL A 53 4.03 8.10 4.39
N ALA A 54 5.17 8.78 4.25
CA ALA A 54 5.24 10.02 3.47
C ALA A 54 4.85 9.77 2.01
N TRP A 55 4.43 10.82 1.28
CA TRP A 55 4.06 10.68 -0.13
C TRP A 55 5.19 10.07 -0.97
N THR A 56 6.43 10.49 -0.74
CA THR A 56 7.62 9.90 -1.36
C THR A 56 7.75 8.39 -1.12
N GLY A 57 7.28 7.89 0.03
CA GLY A 57 7.19 6.46 0.31
C GLY A 57 6.11 5.76 -0.53
N VAL A 58 4.98 6.44 -0.81
CA VAL A 58 3.95 5.91 -1.72
C VAL A 58 4.50 5.85 -3.14
N GLU A 59 5.18 6.91 -3.62
CA GLU A 59 5.84 6.94 -4.93
C GLU A 59 6.86 5.80 -5.06
N ARG A 60 7.66 5.59 -4.02
CA ARG A 60 8.65 4.51 -4.00
C ARG A 60 8.00 3.13 -4.01
N LEU A 61 6.88 2.95 -3.30
CA LEU A 61 6.12 1.70 -3.31
C LEU A 61 5.65 1.34 -4.72
N PHE A 62 5.09 2.31 -5.48
CA PHE A 62 4.69 2.08 -6.88
C PHE A 62 5.90 1.76 -7.77
N SER A 63 7.02 2.45 -7.58
CA SER A 63 8.26 2.15 -8.31
C SER A 63 8.78 0.74 -8.02
N ILE A 64 8.79 0.32 -6.75
CA ILE A 64 9.17 -1.05 -6.36
C ILE A 64 8.20 -2.05 -6.99
N ALA A 65 6.89 -1.82 -6.86
CA ALA A 65 5.88 -2.69 -7.42
C ALA A 65 6.04 -2.85 -8.95
N ALA A 66 6.30 -1.75 -9.66
CA ALA A 66 6.55 -1.80 -11.10
C ALA A 66 7.79 -2.62 -11.47
N ASN A 67 8.78 -2.70 -10.60
CA ASN A 67 10.00 -3.45 -10.85
C ASN A 67 9.87 -4.95 -10.55
N ILE A 68 9.12 -5.32 -9.51
CA ILE A 68 9.09 -6.71 -9.02
C ILE A 68 7.80 -7.47 -9.37
N LEU A 69 6.69 -6.80 -9.71
CA LEU A 69 5.49 -7.50 -10.18
C LEU A 69 5.70 -8.11 -11.56
N GLU A 70 5.23 -9.33 -11.72
CA GLU A 70 5.15 -9.96 -13.04
C GLU A 70 4.19 -9.22 -13.98
N PRO A 71 4.32 -9.31 -15.30
CA PRO A 71 3.31 -8.82 -16.24
C PRO A 71 1.93 -9.38 -15.88
N LYS A 72 0.91 -8.53 -15.81
CA LYS A 72 -0.45 -8.81 -15.30
C LYS A 72 -0.52 -9.08 -13.79
N GLY A 73 0.57 -8.92 -13.05
CA GLY A 73 0.58 -8.96 -11.59
C GLY A 73 -0.28 -7.86 -10.99
N VAL A 74 -0.77 -8.09 -9.78
CA VAL A 74 -1.75 -7.24 -9.11
C VAL A 74 -1.09 -6.43 -7.99
N LEU A 75 -1.30 -5.13 -7.99
CA LEU A 75 -1.03 -4.25 -6.86
C LEU A 75 -2.37 -3.92 -6.18
N TYR A 76 -2.57 -4.38 -4.95
CA TYR A 76 -3.80 -4.20 -4.19
C TYR A 76 -3.58 -3.31 -2.97
N PHE A 77 -4.39 -2.28 -2.85
CA PHE A 77 -4.40 -1.39 -1.69
C PHE A 77 -5.72 -1.49 -0.93
N TYR A 78 -5.62 -1.44 0.41
CA TYR A 78 -6.77 -1.30 1.29
C TYR A 78 -6.54 -0.14 2.27
N GLY A 79 -7.54 0.71 2.42
CA GLY A 79 -7.53 1.83 3.34
C GLY A 79 -8.49 2.95 2.94
N PRO A 80 -8.49 4.08 3.67
CA PRO A 80 -9.31 5.24 3.34
C PRO A 80 -8.64 6.09 2.25
N TYR A 81 -9.47 6.68 1.38
CA TYR A 81 -9.05 7.62 0.33
C TYR A 81 -9.99 8.81 0.27
N ARG A 82 -9.47 9.94 -0.20
CA ARG A 82 -10.26 11.15 -0.51
C ARG A 82 -10.58 11.15 -2.00
N TYR A 83 -11.86 11.32 -2.31
CA TYR A 83 -12.35 11.45 -3.67
C TYR A 83 -12.79 12.90 -3.93
N PRO A 84 -12.61 13.43 -5.16
CA PRO A 84 -12.94 14.82 -5.46
C PRO A 84 -14.44 15.13 -5.31
N ASP A 85 -15.30 14.14 -5.61
CA ASP A 85 -16.75 14.32 -5.66
C ASP A 85 -17.46 13.99 -4.33
N HIS A 86 -16.71 13.62 -3.30
CA HIS A 86 -17.25 13.21 -2.00
C HIS A 86 -16.48 13.87 -0.86
N ALA A 87 -17.20 14.49 0.06
CA ALA A 87 -16.59 14.91 1.32
C ALA A 87 -16.12 13.67 2.10
N LEU A 88 -14.99 13.79 2.79
CA LEU A 88 -14.59 12.75 3.72
C LEU A 88 -15.66 12.55 4.80
N GLU A 89 -15.97 11.30 5.09
CA GLU A 89 -16.83 10.95 6.21
C GLU A 89 -16.27 11.49 7.54
N PRO A 90 -17.12 11.88 8.49
CA PRO A 90 -16.67 12.47 9.76
C PRO A 90 -15.61 11.63 10.49
N SER A 91 -15.74 10.30 10.46
CA SER A 91 -14.75 9.37 11.01
C SER A 91 -13.39 9.48 10.31
N ASN A 92 -13.38 9.60 9.00
CA ASN A 92 -12.16 9.75 8.22
C ASN A 92 -11.54 11.15 8.38
N VAL A 93 -12.36 12.19 8.58
CA VAL A 93 -11.84 13.53 8.94
C VAL A 93 -11.12 13.49 10.28
N ALA A 94 -11.71 12.85 11.30
CA ALA A 94 -11.07 12.69 12.60
C ALA A 94 -9.79 11.85 12.51
N PHE A 95 -9.81 10.78 11.74
CA PHE A 95 -8.67 9.90 11.51
C PHE A 95 -7.53 10.63 10.75
N ASP A 96 -7.82 11.39 9.71
CA ASP A 96 -6.83 12.18 8.96
C ASP A 96 -6.12 13.21 9.87
N ARG A 97 -6.91 13.87 10.76
CA ARG A 97 -6.35 14.79 11.77
C ARG A 97 -5.41 14.05 12.71
N TRP A 98 -5.86 12.93 13.28
CA TRP A 98 -5.05 12.12 14.18
C TRP A 98 -3.75 11.64 13.53
N LEU A 99 -3.81 11.17 12.27
CA LEU A 99 -2.61 10.78 11.51
C LEU A 99 -1.58 11.92 11.44
N LYS A 100 -2.05 13.13 11.10
CA LYS A 100 -1.19 14.31 10.96
C LYS A 100 -0.61 14.79 12.29
N GLU A 101 -1.34 14.60 13.39
CA GLU A 101 -0.85 14.86 14.74
C GLU A 101 0.27 13.89 15.14
N GLN A 102 0.17 12.61 14.71
CA GLN A 102 1.23 11.62 14.95
C GLN A 102 2.46 11.86 14.07
N ASN A 103 2.24 12.23 12.82
CA ASN A 103 3.29 12.54 11.85
C ASN A 103 2.73 13.45 10.75
N SER A 104 3.27 14.65 10.60
CA SER A 104 2.79 15.66 9.66
C SER A 104 2.82 15.23 8.19
N VAL A 105 3.63 14.23 7.82
CA VAL A 105 3.69 13.67 6.46
C VAL A 105 2.67 12.57 6.20
N SER A 106 2.01 12.07 7.26
CA SER A 106 0.92 11.09 7.17
C SER A 106 -0.40 11.80 6.82
N GLY A 107 -1.36 11.05 6.31
CA GLY A 107 -2.71 11.54 6.03
C GLY A 107 -3.41 10.73 4.96
N ILE A 108 -4.75 10.82 4.93
CA ILE A 108 -5.57 10.14 3.92
C ILE A 108 -5.22 10.71 2.55
N ARG A 109 -4.87 9.82 1.62
CA ARG A 109 -4.41 10.20 0.28
C ARG A 109 -5.56 10.56 -0.63
N ASP A 110 -5.29 11.48 -1.53
CA ASP A 110 -6.17 11.81 -2.64
C ASP A 110 -6.14 10.66 -3.66
N TYR A 111 -7.32 10.12 -4.00
CA TYR A 111 -7.44 9.01 -4.94
C TYR A 111 -6.89 9.39 -6.32
N ALA A 112 -7.22 10.59 -6.81
CA ALA A 112 -6.77 11.02 -8.14
C ALA A 112 -5.24 11.11 -8.24
N ALA A 113 -4.57 11.55 -7.15
CA ALA A 113 -3.11 11.57 -7.12
C ALA A 113 -2.51 10.14 -7.12
N VAL A 114 -3.14 9.21 -6.39
CA VAL A 114 -2.71 7.81 -6.37
C VAL A 114 -2.95 7.14 -7.73
N GLU A 115 -4.07 7.42 -8.38
CA GLU A 115 -4.39 6.91 -9.72
C GLU A 115 -3.38 7.40 -10.76
N SER A 116 -3.10 8.71 -10.79
CA SER A 116 -2.08 9.27 -11.69
C SER A 116 -0.70 8.66 -11.46
N LEU A 117 -0.36 8.37 -10.19
CA LEU A 117 0.90 7.72 -9.84
C LEU A 117 0.92 6.27 -10.35
N ALA A 118 -0.19 5.54 -10.24
CA ALA A 118 -0.32 4.18 -10.76
C ALA A 118 -0.13 4.16 -12.28
N GLU A 119 -0.84 5.02 -13.01
CA GLU A 119 -0.73 5.13 -14.47
C GLU A 119 0.71 5.45 -14.91
N SER A 120 1.37 6.41 -14.25
CA SER A 120 2.75 6.80 -14.56
C SER A 120 3.77 5.69 -14.33
N ASN A 121 3.44 4.69 -13.48
CA ASN A 121 4.26 3.50 -13.23
C ASN A 121 3.83 2.28 -14.06
N GLY A 122 2.96 2.44 -15.06
CA GLY A 122 2.56 1.37 -15.97
C GLY A 122 1.51 0.42 -15.40
N PHE A 123 0.65 0.93 -14.52
CA PHE A 123 -0.49 0.19 -13.98
C PHE A 123 -1.80 0.67 -14.61
N ILE A 124 -2.75 -0.24 -14.77
CA ILE A 124 -4.12 0.05 -15.16
C ILE A 124 -5.05 -0.29 -14.00
N LEU A 125 -6.01 0.57 -13.71
CA LEU A 125 -7.04 0.29 -12.72
C LEU A 125 -7.79 -1.00 -13.05
N GLY A 126 -7.74 -1.95 -12.13
CA GLY A 126 -8.50 -3.21 -12.19
C GLY A 126 -9.85 -3.08 -11.50
N GLY A 127 -9.93 -2.24 -10.49
CA GLY A 127 -11.18 -1.91 -9.82
C GLY A 127 -11.00 -1.13 -8.52
N ASP A 128 -12.11 -0.56 -8.08
CA ASP A 128 -12.24 0.21 -6.85
C ASP A 128 -13.58 -0.14 -6.20
N ARG A 129 -13.56 -0.61 -4.97
CA ARG A 129 -14.74 -1.09 -4.24
C ARG A 129 -14.84 -0.48 -2.86
N SER A 130 -16.02 -0.02 -2.50
CA SER A 130 -16.35 0.41 -1.14
C SER A 130 -16.28 -0.76 -0.17
N MET A 131 -15.70 -0.51 0.99
CA MET A 131 -15.52 -1.47 2.06
C MET A 131 -16.09 -0.91 3.38
N PRO A 132 -16.34 -1.75 4.38
CA PRO A 132 -16.77 -1.29 5.70
C PRO A 132 -15.85 -0.22 6.29
N SER A 133 -16.41 0.60 7.19
CA SER A 133 -15.70 1.68 7.89
C SER A 133 -15.08 2.72 6.95
N ASN A 134 -15.76 3.01 5.85
CA ASN A 134 -15.36 4.01 4.85
C ASN A 134 -13.96 3.78 4.26
N ASN A 135 -13.54 2.52 4.20
CA ASN A 135 -12.36 2.09 3.48
C ASN A 135 -12.68 1.77 2.02
N ARG A 136 -11.63 1.61 1.24
CA ARG A 136 -11.68 1.18 -0.16
C ARG A 136 -10.75 -0.01 -0.37
N SER A 137 -11.16 -0.92 -1.25
CA SER A 137 -10.30 -1.89 -1.90
C SER A 137 -10.04 -1.39 -3.30
N ILE A 138 -8.79 -1.06 -3.60
CA ILE A 138 -8.39 -0.57 -4.91
C ILE A 138 -7.29 -1.50 -5.42
N TRP A 139 -7.39 -1.92 -6.67
CA TRP A 139 -6.33 -2.73 -7.26
C TRP A 139 -6.03 -2.30 -8.67
N TRP A 140 -4.77 -2.40 -9.01
CA TRP A 140 -4.25 -2.15 -10.34
C TRP A 140 -3.56 -3.39 -10.89
N VAL A 141 -3.54 -3.50 -12.18
CA VAL A 141 -2.88 -4.58 -12.92
C VAL A 141 -1.68 -4.00 -13.66
N ARG A 142 -0.52 -4.62 -13.50
CA ARG A 142 0.68 -4.22 -14.23
C ARG A 142 0.51 -4.47 -15.71
N GLN A 143 0.75 -3.43 -16.53
CA GLN A 143 0.75 -3.58 -17.98
C GLN A 143 1.92 -4.44 -18.43
N THR A 144 1.70 -5.23 -19.49
CA THR A 144 2.81 -5.78 -20.27
C THR A 144 3.46 -4.64 -21.02
N ALA A 145 4.81 -4.55 -20.98
CA ALA A 145 5.50 -3.61 -21.85
C ALA A 145 4.99 -3.83 -23.30
N ALA A 146 4.58 -2.74 -23.96
CA ALA A 146 4.28 -2.82 -25.38
C ALA A 146 5.51 -3.34 -26.13
N GLN A 147 5.34 -4.43 -26.86
CA GLN A 147 6.38 -4.94 -27.76
C GLN A 147 6.56 -3.98 -28.92
#